data_f59e6b0665ea1503c239fd7d31d60664
#
_entry.id   f59e6b0665ea1503c239fd7d31d60664
#
_cell.length_a   1.000
_cell.length_b   1.000
_cell.length_c   1.000
_cell.angle_alpha   90.00
_cell.angle_beta   90.00
_cell.angle_gamma   90.00
#
_symmetry.space_group_name_H-M   'P 1'
#
loop_
_entity.id
_entity.type
_entity.pdbx_description
1 polymer ?
#
loop_
_entity_poly.entity_id
_entity_poly.type
_entity_poly.pdbx_seq_one_letter_code
_entity_poly.pdbx_strand_id
1 'polypeptide(L)'
;MAERVEQLQADWPDGCDVLLVDLTDWRWPAEVGVEWFTAFVAADARGASDETIRALATAMLPQRCACMAAWGPDCRRVHRWFDDAYVTWPSPRHFRRWGRWRTTWSEEIPFLMTTDHEGESLASALWYAAYVAWPSGDGYYEDRRPTFVALVEPPFRDEVRELLLDAERLTREGEA
;
A
#
# COMPACT_ATOMS: atom_id res chain seq x y z
N MET A 1 -19.13 -3.94 17.31
CA MET A 1 -18.45 -3.39 16.12
C MET A 1 -17.10 -4.03 16.06
N ALA A 2 -16.77 -4.77 15.01
CA ALA A 2 -15.42 -5.29 14.83
C ALA A 2 -14.48 -4.09 14.63
N GLU A 3 -13.28 -4.18 15.20
CA GLU A 3 -12.24 -3.18 15.07
C GLU A 3 -11.79 -3.15 13.60
N ARG A 4 -11.88 -2.00 12.93
CA ARG A 4 -11.53 -1.88 11.49
C ARG A 4 -10.02 -1.98 11.23
N VAL A 5 -9.22 -1.79 12.26
CA VAL A 5 -7.75 -1.80 12.19
C VAL A 5 -7.24 -2.74 13.26
N GLU A 6 -6.47 -3.73 12.87
CA GLU A 6 -5.79 -4.69 13.73
C GLU A 6 -4.28 -4.52 13.58
N GLN A 7 -3.58 -4.23 14.66
CA GLN A 7 -2.11 -4.27 14.65
C GLN A 7 -1.68 -5.71 14.91
N LEU A 8 -0.99 -6.29 13.93
CA LEU A 8 -0.49 -7.65 14.04
C LEU A 8 0.86 -7.65 14.75
N GLN A 9 1.03 -8.54 15.75
CA GLN A 9 2.32 -8.85 16.33
C GLN A 9 2.99 -9.93 15.47
N ALA A 10 3.60 -9.50 14.37
CA ALA A 10 4.32 -10.38 13.47
C ALA A 10 5.83 -10.19 13.64
N ASP A 11 6.57 -11.28 13.58
CA ASP A 11 8.04 -11.28 13.67
C ASP A 11 8.62 -10.95 12.27
N TRP A 12 8.37 -9.72 11.84
CA TRP A 12 8.77 -9.25 10.52
C TRP A 12 10.23 -8.77 10.52
N PRO A 13 10.95 -8.97 9.40
CA PRO A 13 12.29 -8.41 9.25
C PRO A 13 12.28 -6.91 9.52
N ASP A 14 13.35 -6.41 10.13
CA ASP A 14 13.59 -4.99 10.40
C ASP A 14 12.59 -4.32 11.39
N GLY A 15 11.78 -5.11 12.12
CA GLY A 15 10.85 -4.59 13.13
C GLY A 15 9.73 -3.73 12.55
N CYS A 16 9.29 -4.05 11.33
CA CYS A 16 8.18 -3.41 10.66
C CYS A 16 6.87 -3.56 11.46
N ASP A 17 6.14 -2.47 11.63
CA ASP A 17 4.78 -2.52 12.16
C ASP A 17 3.81 -2.97 11.06
N VAL A 18 2.95 -3.93 11.35
CA VAL A 18 1.98 -4.49 10.40
C VAL A 18 0.56 -4.15 10.83
N LEU A 19 -0.18 -3.47 9.99
CA LEU A 19 -1.58 -3.14 10.20
C LEU A 19 -2.45 -3.88 9.19
N LEU A 20 -3.43 -4.63 9.68
CA LEU A 20 -4.48 -5.23 8.88
C LEU A 20 -5.74 -4.40 9.00
N VAL A 21 -6.24 -3.91 7.87
CA VAL A 21 -7.32 -2.93 7.78
C VAL A 21 -8.47 -3.48 6.95
N ASP A 22 -9.69 -3.42 7.48
CA ASP A 22 -10.89 -3.81 6.74
C ASP A 22 -11.24 -2.78 5.66
N LEU A 23 -11.21 -3.22 4.40
CA LEU A 23 -11.60 -2.43 3.24
C LEU A 23 -13.08 -2.65 2.88
N THR A 24 -13.99 -2.31 3.80
CA THR A 24 -15.43 -2.59 3.59
C THR A 24 -16.07 -1.62 2.58
N ASP A 25 -15.69 -0.36 2.60
CA ASP A 25 -16.33 0.71 1.81
C ASP A 25 -15.32 1.46 0.92
N TRP A 26 -14.17 0.86 0.63
CA TRP A 26 -13.10 1.51 -0.12
C TRP A 26 -12.70 2.88 0.46
N ARG A 27 -12.71 3.00 1.79
CA ARG A 27 -12.37 4.23 2.50
C ARG A 27 -11.17 4.02 3.39
N TRP A 28 -10.25 4.96 3.32
CA TRP A 28 -9.15 5.03 4.28
C TRP A 28 -9.70 5.31 5.67
N PRO A 29 -9.49 4.43 6.65
CA PRO A 29 -9.99 4.67 8.00
C PRO A 29 -9.20 5.79 8.68
N ALA A 30 -9.91 6.68 9.39
CA ALA A 30 -9.27 7.78 10.11
C ALA A 30 -8.40 7.29 11.29
N GLU A 31 -8.64 6.07 11.74
CA GLU A 31 -7.93 5.41 12.83
C GLU A 31 -6.52 4.95 12.42
N VAL A 32 -6.23 4.83 11.12
CA VAL A 32 -4.89 4.51 10.61
C VAL A 32 -4.05 5.77 10.64
N GLY A 33 -3.47 6.03 11.80
CA GLY A 33 -2.61 7.20 12.05
C GLY A 33 -1.15 6.96 11.68
N VAL A 34 -0.87 6.45 10.46
CA VAL A 34 0.49 6.13 10.01
C VAL A 34 1.01 7.17 9.03
N GLU A 35 2.30 7.42 9.11
CA GLU A 35 3.03 8.18 8.11
C GLU A 35 4.14 7.31 7.54
N TRP A 36 4.34 7.37 6.21
CA TRP A 36 5.38 6.62 5.52
C TRP A 36 5.18 5.11 5.59
N PHE A 37 4.36 4.59 4.72
CA PHE A 37 4.01 3.17 4.70
C PHE A 37 3.99 2.60 3.28
N THR A 38 4.14 1.28 3.22
CA THR A 38 3.80 0.49 2.05
C THR A 38 2.39 -0.07 2.22
N ALA A 39 1.56 0.03 1.19
CA ALA A 39 0.20 -0.48 1.19
C ALA A 39 0.07 -1.73 0.31
N PHE A 40 -0.69 -2.69 0.78
CA PHE A 40 -1.19 -3.82 0.00
C PHE A 40 -2.70 -3.77 -0.04
N VAL A 41 -3.30 -3.75 -1.24
CA VAL A 41 -4.75 -3.71 -1.43
C VAL A 41 -5.20 -5.05 -1.99
N ALA A 42 -5.85 -5.87 -1.16
CA ALA A 42 -6.43 -7.16 -1.55
C ALA A 42 -7.95 -7.04 -1.66
N ALA A 43 -8.48 -6.93 -2.89
CA ALA A 43 -9.90 -6.65 -3.10
C ALA A 43 -10.42 -7.12 -4.46
N ASP A 44 -11.73 -7.39 -4.52
CA ASP A 44 -12.46 -7.51 -5.79
C ASP A 44 -12.96 -6.14 -6.24
N ALA A 45 -12.17 -5.48 -7.06
CA ALA A 45 -12.46 -4.12 -7.49
C ALA A 45 -13.60 -4.02 -8.53
N ARG A 46 -14.12 -5.13 -9.07
CA ARG A 46 -15.16 -5.12 -10.12
C ARG A 46 -16.44 -4.41 -9.66
N GLY A 47 -16.76 -4.48 -8.37
CA GLY A 47 -17.93 -3.82 -7.78
C GLY A 47 -17.72 -2.37 -7.36
N ALA A 48 -16.49 -1.90 -7.26
CA ALA A 48 -16.16 -0.54 -6.85
C ALA A 48 -16.26 0.43 -8.05
N SER A 49 -16.74 1.65 -7.80
CA SER A 49 -16.69 2.69 -8.84
C SER A 49 -15.30 3.30 -8.95
N ASP A 50 -14.99 3.85 -10.12
CA ASP A 50 -13.73 4.58 -10.35
C ASP A 50 -13.54 5.75 -9.36
N GLU A 51 -14.63 6.44 -9.05
CA GLU A 51 -14.64 7.54 -8.09
C GLU A 51 -14.28 7.06 -6.68
N THR A 52 -14.80 5.90 -6.29
CA THR A 52 -14.54 5.28 -4.98
C THR A 52 -13.07 4.89 -4.85
N ILE A 53 -12.49 4.24 -5.87
CA ILE A 53 -11.07 3.85 -5.87
C ILE A 53 -10.17 5.10 -5.84
N ARG A 54 -10.49 6.11 -6.65
CA ARG A 54 -9.75 7.38 -6.66
C ARG A 54 -9.83 8.10 -5.31
N ALA A 55 -10.98 8.06 -4.64
CA ALA A 55 -11.15 8.66 -3.31
C ALA A 55 -10.25 8.00 -2.26
N LEU A 56 -10.14 6.65 -2.29
CA LEU A 56 -9.20 5.91 -1.44
C LEU A 56 -7.75 6.35 -1.70
N ALA A 57 -7.32 6.34 -2.96
CA ALA A 57 -5.98 6.77 -3.35
C ALA A 57 -5.68 8.20 -2.87
N THR A 58 -6.61 9.13 -3.12
CA THR A 58 -6.48 10.54 -2.71
C THR A 58 -6.36 10.69 -1.19
N ALA A 59 -7.04 9.85 -0.41
CA ALA A 59 -6.96 9.88 1.05
C ALA A 59 -5.63 9.33 1.60
N MET A 60 -4.98 8.40 0.88
CA MET A 60 -3.72 7.79 1.28
C MET A 60 -2.50 8.67 0.96
N LEU A 61 -2.54 9.48 -0.08
CA LEU A 61 -1.41 10.32 -0.51
C LEU A 61 -0.91 11.29 0.57
N PRO A 62 -1.76 12.03 1.31
CA PRO A 62 -1.31 12.90 2.39
C PRO A 62 -0.62 12.16 3.53
N GLN A 63 -0.93 10.88 3.71
CA GLN A 63 -0.32 10.01 4.73
C GLN A 63 1.04 9.45 4.27
N ARG A 64 1.52 9.89 3.12
CA ARG A 64 2.83 9.49 2.57
C ARG A 64 2.94 7.99 2.27
N CYS A 65 1.91 7.44 1.60
CA CYS A 65 2.01 6.13 0.98
C CYS A 65 3.16 6.14 -0.04
N ALA A 66 4.17 5.33 0.20
CA ALA A 66 5.37 5.30 -0.63
C ALA A 66 5.30 4.23 -1.72
N CYS A 67 4.70 3.09 -1.40
CA CYS A 67 4.47 2.01 -2.34
C CYS A 67 3.05 1.48 -2.17
N MET A 68 2.43 1.08 -3.27
CA MET A 68 1.13 0.41 -3.25
C MET A 68 1.15 -0.77 -4.21
N ALA A 69 0.84 -1.95 -3.71
CA ALA A 69 0.62 -3.15 -4.49
C ALA A 69 -0.86 -3.53 -4.46
N ALA A 70 -1.46 -3.79 -5.61
CA ALA A 70 -2.85 -4.18 -5.73
C ALA A 70 -2.98 -5.62 -6.21
N TRP A 71 -3.84 -6.40 -5.56
CA TRP A 71 -4.14 -7.78 -5.91
C TRP A 71 -5.65 -8.05 -5.89
N GLY A 72 -6.06 -9.01 -6.72
CA GLY A 72 -7.43 -9.48 -6.83
C GLY A 72 -8.08 -9.08 -8.17
N PRO A 73 -9.34 -9.46 -8.37
CA PRO A 73 -10.05 -9.15 -9.61
C PRO A 73 -10.08 -7.65 -9.90
N ASP A 74 -9.66 -7.29 -11.12
CA ASP A 74 -9.60 -5.90 -11.61
C ASP A 74 -8.58 -5.01 -10.87
N CYS A 75 -7.52 -5.60 -10.29
CA CYS A 75 -6.46 -4.86 -9.57
C CYS A 75 -5.72 -3.86 -10.47
N ARG A 76 -5.63 -4.09 -11.79
CA ARG A 76 -5.10 -3.11 -12.75
C ARG A 76 -5.84 -1.79 -12.74
N ARG A 77 -7.16 -1.81 -12.49
CA ARG A 77 -7.93 -0.58 -12.38
C ARG A 77 -7.60 0.16 -11.09
N VAL A 78 -7.35 -0.57 -10.00
CA VAL A 78 -6.87 0.02 -8.74
C VAL A 78 -5.52 0.71 -8.96
N HIS A 79 -4.55 0.00 -9.51
CA HIS A 79 -3.23 0.53 -9.86
C HIS A 79 -3.34 1.83 -10.67
N ARG A 80 -4.09 1.80 -11.80
CA ARG A 80 -4.26 2.98 -12.66
C ARG A 80 -4.83 4.19 -11.92
N TRP A 81 -5.80 3.99 -11.01
CA TRP A 81 -6.39 5.11 -10.28
C TRP A 81 -5.49 5.67 -9.18
N PHE A 82 -4.60 4.85 -8.62
CA PHE A 82 -3.56 5.35 -7.73
C PHE A 82 -2.53 6.18 -8.47
N ASP A 83 -2.08 5.74 -9.65
CA ASP A 83 -1.18 6.52 -10.51
C ASP A 83 -1.82 7.86 -10.91
N ASP A 84 -3.07 7.84 -11.37
CA ASP A 84 -3.79 9.05 -11.77
C ASP A 84 -3.95 10.02 -10.58
N ALA A 85 -4.31 9.51 -9.40
CA ALA A 85 -4.42 10.32 -8.20
C ALA A 85 -3.07 10.96 -7.83
N TYR A 86 -1.97 10.22 -7.92
CA TYR A 86 -0.63 10.73 -7.65
C TYR A 86 -0.22 11.82 -8.65
N VAL A 87 -0.41 11.60 -9.95
CA VAL A 87 -0.06 12.56 -11.00
C VAL A 87 -0.91 13.84 -10.91
N THR A 88 -2.18 13.71 -10.52
CA THR A 88 -3.10 14.84 -10.41
C THR A 88 -3.10 15.51 -9.02
N TRP A 89 -2.37 14.95 -8.06
CA TRP A 89 -2.28 15.49 -6.71
C TRP A 89 -1.75 16.93 -6.73
N PRO A 90 -2.46 17.89 -6.13
CA PRO A 90 -2.06 19.28 -6.11
C PRO A 90 -0.87 19.51 -5.17
N SER A 91 0.31 19.06 -5.58
CA SER A 91 1.52 19.42 -4.87
C SER A 91 1.92 20.84 -5.23
N PRO A 92 2.06 21.76 -4.27
CA PRO A 92 2.49 23.14 -4.53
C PRO A 92 3.83 23.26 -5.26
N ARG A 93 4.60 22.18 -5.30
CA ARG A 93 5.96 22.14 -5.84
C ARG A 93 6.09 21.52 -7.24
N HIS A 94 5.16 20.71 -7.72
CA HIS A 94 5.20 20.19 -9.09
C HIS A 94 5.05 21.27 -10.15
N PHE A 95 4.40 22.39 -9.85
CA PHE A 95 4.11 23.46 -10.83
C PHE A 95 5.19 24.53 -10.98
N ARG A 96 6.25 24.56 -10.19
CA ARG A 96 7.18 25.72 -10.21
C ARG A 96 8.53 25.51 -10.88
N ARG A 97 8.86 24.37 -11.47
CA ARG A 97 10.19 24.22 -12.11
C ARG A 97 10.21 23.37 -13.37
N TRP A 98 9.61 23.87 -14.42
CA TRP A 98 9.99 23.46 -15.77
C TRP A 98 11.41 23.99 -16.04
N GLY A 99 12.41 23.08 -16.11
CA GLY A 99 13.73 23.46 -16.59
C GLY A 99 14.93 22.61 -16.13
N ARG A 100 14.85 21.89 -15.04
CA ARG A 100 15.91 20.98 -14.63
C ARG A 100 15.34 19.84 -13.79
N TRP A 101 15.47 18.64 -14.26
CA TRP A 101 15.35 17.42 -13.50
C TRP A 101 16.42 17.39 -12.42
N ARG A 102 16.18 18.03 -11.30
CA ARG A 102 16.86 17.73 -10.05
C ARG A 102 15.87 16.94 -9.24
N THR A 103 16.06 15.65 -9.16
CA THR A 103 15.51 14.77 -8.13
C THR A 103 16.07 15.20 -6.76
N THR A 104 15.67 16.36 -6.29
CA THR A 104 15.69 16.58 -4.86
C THR A 104 14.40 15.95 -4.37
N TRP A 105 14.53 14.77 -3.82
CA TRP A 105 13.50 14.14 -3.01
C TRP A 105 13.03 15.18 -2.00
N SER A 106 11.87 15.76 -2.24
CA SER A 106 11.32 16.67 -1.26
C SER A 106 10.79 15.83 -0.12
N GLU A 107 11.19 16.12 1.09
CA GLU A 107 10.74 15.48 2.34
C GLU A 107 9.20 15.49 2.50
N GLU A 108 8.46 16.11 1.59
CA GLU A 108 7.04 16.39 1.75
C GLU A 108 6.10 15.42 1.03
N ILE A 109 6.52 14.79 -0.09
CA ILE A 109 5.70 13.77 -0.77
C ILE A 109 6.64 12.73 -1.37
N PRO A 110 6.58 11.49 -0.90
CA PRO A 110 7.35 10.40 -1.48
C PRO A 110 6.91 10.15 -2.91
N PHE A 111 7.82 9.66 -3.72
CA PHE A 111 7.44 9.07 -4.99
C PHE A 111 6.57 7.85 -4.70
N LEU A 112 5.32 7.87 -5.14
CA LEU A 112 4.47 6.71 -5.04
C LEU A 112 4.85 5.72 -6.14
N MET A 113 5.31 4.55 -5.75
CA MET A 113 5.47 3.41 -6.64
C MET A 113 4.22 2.53 -6.55
N THR A 114 3.65 2.17 -7.69
CA THR A 114 2.46 1.33 -7.76
C THR A 114 2.71 0.10 -8.60
N THR A 115 2.13 -1.03 -8.20
CA THR A 115 2.18 -2.30 -8.94
C THR A 115 0.82 -2.98 -8.93
N ASP A 116 0.55 -3.80 -9.94
CA ASP A 116 -0.58 -4.74 -9.96
C ASP A 116 -0.09 -6.17 -10.15
N HIS A 117 -0.82 -7.09 -9.54
CA HIS A 117 -0.49 -8.51 -9.48
C HIS A 117 -1.63 -9.35 -10.04
N GLU A 118 -2.07 -8.99 -11.28
CA GLU A 118 -3.15 -9.70 -11.94
C GLU A 118 -2.72 -11.12 -12.32
N GLY A 119 -3.50 -12.11 -11.90
CA GLY A 119 -3.24 -13.52 -12.20
C GLY A 119 -2.20 -14.20 -11.31
N GLU A 120 -1.60 -13.48 -10.39
CA GLU A 120 -0.71 -14.05 -9.38
C GLU A 120 -1.48 -14.64 -8.19
N SER A 121 -0.84 -15.52 -7.42
CA SER A 121 -1.40 -15.98 -6.16
C SER A 121 -1.42 -14.84 -5.13
N LEU A 122 -2.34 -14.92 -4.16
CA LEU A 122 -2.37 -13.97 -3.05
C LEU A 122 -1.03 -13.95 -2.29
N ALA A 123 -0.44 -15.13 -2.04
CA ALA A 123 0.83 -15.24 -1.35
C ALA A 123 1.97 -14.57 -2.12
N SER A 124 2.05 -14.75 -3.45
CA SER A 124 3.08 -14.12 -4.28
C SER A 124 2.96 -12.60 -4.27
N ALA A 125 1.76 -12.07 -4.47
CA ALA A 125 1.51 -10.64 -4.44
C ALA A 125 1.79 -10.01 -3.06
N LEU A 126 1.36 -10.68 -2.00
CA LEU A 126 1.59 -10.22 -0.63
C LEU A 126 3.08 -10.28 -0.26
N TRP A 127 3.78 -11.34 -0.66
CA TRP A 127 5.23 -11.46 -0.48
C TRP A 127 5.98 -10.33 -1.19
N TYR A 128 5.62 -10.06 -2.45
CA TYR A 128 6.20 -8.94 -3.20
C TYR A 128 5.99 -7.62 -2.48
N ALA A 129 4.77 -7.33 -2.05
CA ALA A 129 4.45 -6.10 -1.33
C ALA A 129 5.22 -5.98 -0.01
N ALA A 130 5.40 -7.11 0.67
CA ALA A 130 6.03 -7.17 1.98
C ALA A 130 7.55 -7.07 1.94
N TYR A 131 8.21 -7.64 0.93
CA TYR A 131 9.67 -7.80 0.90
C TYR A 131 10.35 -7.05 -0.26
N VAL A 132 9.63 -6.69 -1.31
CA VAL A 132 10.19 -6.09 -2.51
C VAL A 132 9.73 -4.65 -2.73
N ALA A 133 8.45 -4.37 -2.50
CA ALA A 133 7.83 -3.07 -2.76
C ALA A 133 8.17 -2.02 -1.68
N TRP A 134 9.46 -1.91 -1.33
CA TRP A 134 9.92 -0.88 -0.40
C TRP A 134 10.67 0.20 -1.16
N PRO A 135 10.43 1.47 -0.83
CA PRO A 135 11.16 2.54 -1.48
C PRO A 135 12.66 2.38 -1.21
N SER A 136 13.44 2.26 -2.27
CA SER A 136 14.90 2.23 -2.18
C SER A 136 15.44 3.66 -2.27
N GLY A 137 16.11 4.13 -1.25
CA GLY A 137 16.78 5.43 -1.28
C GLY A 137 17.37 5.80 0.07
N ASP A 138 18.56 6.42 0.04
CA ASP A 138 19.20 6.98 1.22
C ASP A 138 18.24 8.02 1.87
N GLY A 139 17.93 7.84 3.14
CA GLY A 139 17.06 8.73 3.91
C GLY A 139 15.63 8.26 4.14
N TYR A 140 15.17 7.17 3.49
CA TYR A 140 13.83 6.64 3.74
C TYR A 140 13.71 5.91 5.09
N TYR A 141 14.81 5.32 5.56
CA TYR A 141 14.82 4.39 6.72
C TYR A 141 15.68 4.82 7.90
N GLU A 142 16.54 5.84 7.76
CA GLU A 142 17.55 6.16 8.79
C GLU A 142 16.96 6.53 10.16
N ASP A 143 15.71 7.04 10.21
CA ASP A 143 15.08 7.48 11.46
C ASP A 143 13.64 6.96 11.66
N ARG A 144 13.13 6.03 10.84
CA ARG A 144 11.69 5.66 10.87
C ARG A 144 11.49 4.16 10.83
N ARG A 145 10.63 3.68 11.70
CA ARG A 145 10.10 2.33 11.59
C ARG A 145 9.22 2.25 10.35
N PRO A 146 9.51 1.35 9.41
CA PRO A 146 8.61 1.12 8.28
C PRO A 146 7.27 0.56 8.80
N THR A 147 6.18 0.94 8.14
CA THR A 147 4.86 0.39 8.42
C THR A 147 4.32 -0.28 7.16
N PHE A 148 3.80 -1.48 7.30
CA PHE A 148 3.08 -2.18 6.26
C PHE A 148 1.58 -2.15 6.55
N VAL A 149 0.77 -1.71 5.60
CA VAL A 149 -0.68 -1.60 5.75
C VAL A 149 -1.36 -2.51 4.74
N ALA A 150 -1.95 -3.59 5.20
CA ALA A 150 -2.79 -4.45 4.37
C ALA A 150 -4.26 -3.99 4.43
N LEU A 151 -4.75 -3.41 3.34
CA LEU A 151 -6.14 -3.03 3.13
C LEU A 151 -6.87 -4.20 2.46
N VAL A 152 -7.74 -4.88 3.17
CA VAL A 152 -8.25 -6.17 2.75
C VAL A 152 -9.78 -6.22 2.82
N GLU A 153 -10.41 -6.62 1.73
CA GLU A 153 -11.84 -6.95 1.74
C GLU A 153 -12.13 -8.22 2.55
N PRO A 154 -13.30 -8.30 3.20
CA PRO A 154 -13.65 -9.41 4.10
C PRO A 154 -13.41 -10.83 3.55
N PRO A 155 -13.67 -11.12 2.26
CA PRO A 155 -13.44 -12.48 1.73
C PRO A 155 -11.99 -12.94 1.77
N PHE A 156 -11.02 -12.02 1.78
CA PHE A 156 -9.59 -12.32 1.75
C PHE A 156 -8.90 -12.15 3.10
N ARG A 157 -9.63 -11.61 4.09
CA ARG A 157 -9.05 -11.16 5.35
C ARG A 157 -8.34 -12.27 6.13
N ASP A 158 -9.00 -13.40 6.30
CA ASP A 158 -8.46 -14.48 7.12
C ASP A 158 -7.19 -15.07 6.49
N GLU A 159 -7.17 -15.25 5.17
CA GLU A 159 -6.02 -15.76 4.45
C GLU A 159 -4.84 -14.76 4.49
N VAL A 160 -5.09 -13.48 4.26
CA VAL A 160 -4.05 -12.44 4.39
C VAL A 160 -3.51 -12.39 5.80
N ARG A 161 -4.39 -12.45 6.80
CA ARG A 161 -3.98 -12.44 8.21
C ARG A 161 -3.09 -13.64 8.57
N GLU A 162 -3.45 -14.83 8.13
CA GLU A 162 -2.65 -16.05 8.38
C GLU A 162 -1.26 -15.93 7.72
N LEU A 163 -1.19 -15.48 6.48
CA LEU A 163 0.07 -15.28 5.77
C LEU A 163 0.94 -14.20 6.44
N LEU A 164 0.36 -13.11 6.91
CA LEU A 164 1.09 -12.05 7.61
C LEU A 164 1.62 -12.48 8.98
N LEU A 165 0.98 -13.44 9.65
CA LEU A 165 1.43 -14.00 10.93
C LEU A 165 2.45 -15.11 10.79
N ASP A 166 2.63 -15.69 9.60
CA ASP A 166 3.55 -16.78 9.30
C ASP A 166 4.51 -16.39 8.16
N ALA A 167 5.55 -15.65 8.51
CA ALA A 167 6.54 -15.16 7.57
C ALA A 167 7.27 -16.28 6.79
N GLU A 168 7.48 -17.44 7.40
CA GLU A 168 8.09 -18.61 6.74
C GLU A 168 7.16 -19.18 5.67
N ARG A 169 5.86 -19.28 5.99
CA ARG A 169 4.84 -19.72 5.04
C ARG A 169 4.72 -18.72 3.89
N LEU A 170 4.64 -17.42 4.20
CA LEU A 170 4.54 -16.36 3.22
C LEU A 170 5.73 -16.40 2.24
N THR A 171 6.94 -16.55 2.73
CA THR A 171 8.14 -16.66 1.88
C THR A 171 8.09 -17.91 1.00
N ARG A 172 7.80 -19.06 1.57
CA ARG A 172 7.75 -20.33 0.83
C ARG A 172 6.69 -20.34 -0.27
N GLU A 173 5.49 -19.79 0.00
CA GLU A 173 4.37 -19.77 -0.94
C GLU A 173 4.44 -18.59 -1.91
N GLY A 174 5.12 -17.50 -1.53
CA GLY A 174 5.28 -16.31 -2.35
C GLY A 174 6.38 -16.42 -3.41
N GLU A 175 7.42 -17.22 -3.15
CA GLU A 175 8.52 -17.45 -4.10
C GLU A 175 8.25 -18.63 -5.07
N ALA A 176 7.17 -19.37 -4.90
CA ALA A 176 6.81 -20.53 -5.72
C ALA A 176 6.13 -20.13 -7.04
#